data_8c033ce23c6b99acc056a16b2ff423ac
#
_entry.id   8c033ce23c6b99acc056a16b2ff423ac
#
_cell.length_a   1.000
_cell.length_b   1.000
_cell.length_c   1.000
_cell.angle_alpha   90.00
_cell.angle_beta   90.00
_cell.angle_gamma   90.00
#
_symmetry.space_group_name_H-M   'P 1'
#
loop_
_entity.id
_entity.type
_entity.pdbx_description
1 polymer ?
#
loop_
_entity_poly.entity_id
_entity_poly.type
_entity_poly.pdbx_seq_one_letter_code
_entity_poly.pdbx_strand_id
1 'polypeptide(L)'
;MNIETFRNFYSKKKVLITGHTGFIGSWLSKWLTMLSADVCGYSLEPYTNPNMYNTLGLDKVLIDVRGDIRNANLLQRTLMEFQPEIVIHLAAQPIVLKSYENPVDTFDVNVSGTVNLLNEVRKVGSAKVIVVMTSDKSYRNNEWVYPYRENDVLGGKDPYSASKSCQDIVVNSFRESYFYHSGIAISSIRAGNVIGGGDWAPFRIVPDLVDGIVNGKTVKIRNPNSVRPWQHVLEPISGILMIAEQMYKNIEFSGDWNFGPENHREITVKELAETFIGLWGTGKYSIEEMKSYNEADYLQLDIRKAKRKLKWTPRYDFTVALRETIEWYKRYYNGETNMGEITEEQIEKYLSNFGA
;
A
#
# COMPACT_ATOMS: atom_id res chain seq x y z
N MET A 1 -17.63 -9.41 -7.11
CA MET A 1 -18.01 -8.44 -6.05
C MET A 1 -18.10 -7.08 -6.72
N ASN A 2 -19.16 -6.32 -6.53
CA ASN A 2 -19.38 -5.03 -7.19
C ASN A 2 -19.36 -3.88 -6.14
N ILE A 3 -19.44 -2.63 -6.61
CA ILE A 3 -19.41 -1.43 -5.75
C ILE A 3 -20.51 -1.45 -4.68
N GLU A 4 -21.69 -1.97 -5.00
CA GLU A 4 -22.80 -2.05 -4.06
C GLU A 4 -22.53 -2.99 -2.90
N THR A 5 -21.84 -4.11 -3.16
CA THR A 5 -21.46 -5.06 -2.10
C THR A 5 -20.51 -4.40 -1.10
N PHE A 6 -19.48 -3.69 -1.57
CA PHE A 6 -18.59 -2.92 -0.70
C PHE A 6 -19.33 -1.78 0.02
N ARG A 7 -20.17 -1.01 -0.69
CA ARG A 7 -20.92 0.09 -0.12
C ARG A 7 -21.86 -0.40 1.00
N ASN A 8 -22.54 -1.51 0.79
CA ASN A 8 -23.43 -2.09 1.80
C ASN A 8 -22.69 -2.49 3.09
N PHE A 9 -21.43 -2.94 2.97
CA PHE A 9 -20.63 -3.29 4.14
C PHE A 9 -19.99 -2.07 4.81
N TYR A 10 -19.37 -1.18 4.03
CA TYR A 10 -18.58 -0.08 4.58
C TYR A 10 -19.39 1.14 4.98
N SER A 11 -20.62 1.30 4.48
CA SER A 11 -21.47 2.44 4.83
C SER A 11 -21.61 2.59 6.35
N LYS A 12 -21.26 3.78 6.87
CA LYS A 12 -21.24 4.13 8.29
C LYS A 12 -20.30 3.29 9.16
N LYS A 13 -19.40 2.50 8.59
CA LYS A 13 -18.33 1.85 9.33
C LYS A 13 -17.28 2.87 9.76
N LYS A 14 -16.91 2.83 11.03
CA LYS A 14 -15.82 3.64 11.56
C LYS A 14 -14.48 3.00 11.23
N VAL A 15 -13.73 3.62 10.32
CA VAL A 15 -12.43 3.11 9.84
C VAL A 15 -11.32 4.08 10.20
N LEU A 16 -10.37 3.62 11.02
CA LEU A 16 -9.13 4.35 11.29
C LEU A 16 -8.05 3.93 10.29
N ILE A 17 -7.44 4.91 9.61
CA ILE A 17 -6.33 4.68 8.69
C ILE A 17 -5.09 5.38 9.25
N THR A 18 -4.05 4.64 9.61
CA THR A 18 -2.75 5.27 9.87
C THR A 18 -1.97 5.40 8.57
N GLY A 19 -1.29 6.54 8.36
CA GLY A 19 -0.58 6.82 7.11
C GLY A 19 -1.50 7.29 5.97
N HIS A 20 -2.67 7.85 6.28
CA HIS A 20 -3.67 8.32 5.32
C HIS A 20 -3.17 9.46 4.41
N THR A 21 -2.15 10.20 4.80
CA THR A 21 -1.54 11.25 3.99
C THR A 21 -0.57 10.75 2.92
N GLY A 22 -0.15 9.48 3.02
CA GLY A 22 0.70 8.83 2.04
C GLY A 22 -0.06 8.43 0.77
N PHE A 23 0.68 8.00 -0.26
CA PHE A 23 0.12 7.62 -1.57
C PHE A 23 -1.01 6.59 -1.47
N ILE A 24 -0.74 5.39 -0.93
CA ILE A 24 -1.74 4.32 -0.80
C ILE A 24 -2.85 4.74 0.18
N GLY A 25 -2.48 5.42 1.28
CA GLY A 25 -3.43 5.89 2.28
C GLY A 25 -4.44 6.88 1.73
N SER A 26 -4.01 7.78 0.85
CA SER A 26 -4.92 8.75 0.20
C SER A 26 -5.90 8.08 -0.77
N TRP A 27 -5.43 7.12 -1.59
CA TRP A 27 -6.32 6.32 -2.45
C TRP A 27 -7.33 5.51 -1.64
N LEU A 28 -6.89 4.85 -0.56
CA LEU A 28 -7.77 4.09 0.32
C LEU A 28 -8.78 4.99 1.02
N SER A 29 -8.36 6.15 1.52
CA SER A 29 -9.25 7.13 2.15
C SER A 29 -10.33 7.60 1.17
N LYS A 30 -9.93 7.92 -0.08
CA LYS A 30 -10.86 8.32 -1.13
C LYS A 30 -11.87 7.21 -1.43
N TRP A 31 -11.41 5.96 -1.57
CA TRP A 31 -12.31 4.85 -1.84
C TRP A 31 -13.31 4.60 -0.69
N LEU A 32 -12.84 4.64 0.57
CA LEU A 32 -13.72 4.45 1.73
C LEU A 32 -14.75 5.58 1.88
N THR A 33 -14.38 6.83 1.60
CA THR A 33 -15.35 7.95 1.60
C THR A 33 -16.40 7.81 0.52
N MET A 34 -16.05 7.31 -0.68
CA MET A 34 -17.02 6.94 -1.74
C MET A 34 -17.98 5.83 -1.30
N LEU A 35 -17.54 4.93 -0.42
CA LEU A 35 -18.37 3.88 0.15
C LEU A 35 -19.20 4.35 1.36
N SER A 36 -19.18 5.65 1.67
CA SER A 36 -19.87 6.28 2.81
C SER A 36 -19.42 5.72 4.16
N ALA A 37 -18.15 5.35 4.30
CA ALA A 37 -17.55 5.02 5.59
C ALA A 37 -17.22 6.29 6.37
N ASP A 38 -17.29 6.22 7.71
CA ASP A 38 -16.78 7.25 8.60
C ASP A 38 -15.27 7.04 8.74
N VAL A 39 -14.45 7.90 8.14
CA VAL A 39 -13.00 7.75 8.08
C VAL A 39 -12.31 8.70 9.03
N CYS A 40 -11.40 8.17 9.85
CA CYS A 40 -10.44 8.93 10.64
C CYS A 40 -9.02 8.59 10.17
N GLY A 41 -8.25 9.59 9.80
CA GLY A 41 -6.84 9.46 9.44
C GLY A 41 -5.94 9.84 10.62
N TYR A 42 -4.86 9.07 10.84
CA TYR A 42 -3.79 9.37 11.78
C TYR A 42 -2.44 9.29 11.09
N SER A 43 -1.75 10.40 10.90
CA SER A 43 -0.48 10.43 10.16
C SER A 43 0.31 11.71 10.42
N LEU A 44 1.57 11.71 10.02
CA LEU A 44 2.36 12.92 9.85
C LEU A 44 1.81 13.77 8.70
N GLU A 45 2.35 14.99 8.55
CA GLU A 45 2.12 15.80 7.34
C GLU A 45 2.48 15.03 6.07
N PRO A 46 1.85 15.33 4.93
CA PRO A 46 2.23 14.76 3.66
C PRO A 46 3.72 14.94 3.38
N TYR A 47 4.36 13.85 2.98
CA TYR A 47 5.81 13.78 2.83
C TYR A 47 6.35 14.52 1.60
N THR A 48 5.52 14.69 0.55
CA THR A 48 5.91 15.31 -0.73
C THR A 48 5.09 16.56 -1.04
N ASN A 49 5.61 17.40 -1.93
CA ASN A 49 4.86 18.50 -2.53
C ASN A 49 5.17 18.52 -4.04
N PRO A 50 4.18 18.25 -4.90
CA PRO A 50 2.77 17.92 -4.59
C PRO A 50 2.59 16.59 -3.85
N ASN A 51 1.37 16.36 -3.33
CA ASN A 51 0.99 15.11 -2.66
C ASN A 51 -0.47 14.76 -2.97
N MET A 52 -0.77 13.46 -2.90
CA MET A 52 -2.10 12.94 -3.23
C MET A 52 -3.18 13.42 -2.24
N TYR A 53 -2.86 13.51 -0.95
CA TYR A 53 -3.79 13.92 0.09
C TYR A 53 -4.40 15.29 -0.16
N ASN A 54 -3.56 16.29 -0.39
CA ASN A 54 -4.00 17.65 -0.69
C ASN A 54 -4.66 17.76 -2.08
N THR A 55 -4.13 17.04 -3.08
CA THR A 55 -4.68 16.99 -4.43
C THR A 55 -6.12 16.49 -4.46
N LEU A 56 -6.48 15.57 -3.58
CA LEU A 56 -7.83 15.06 -3.44
C LEU A 56 -8.72 15.85 -2.47
N GLY A 57 -8.19 16.84 -1.75
CA GLY A 57 -8.91 17.61 -0.74
C GLY A 57 -9.48 16.75 0.38
N LEU A 58 -8.74 15.75 0.82
CA LEU A 58 -9.20 14.77 1.81
C LEU A 58 -9.43 15.35 3.20
N ASP A 59 -8.77 16.47 3.52
CA ASP A 59 -8.99 17.25 4.75
C ASP A 59 -10.44 17.69 4.96
N LYS A 60 -11.23 17.77 3.88
CA LYS A 60 -12.63 18.23 3.90
C LYS A 60 -13.64 17.10 4.12
N VAL A 61 -13.22 15.84 3.98
CA VAL A 61 -14.15 14.68 3.91
C VAL A 61 -13.87 13.60 4.94
N LEU A 62 -12.81 13.73 5.74
CA LEU A 62 -12.46 12.79 6.80
C LEU A 62 -12.00 13.53 8.06
N ILE A 63 -12.00 12.86 9.20
CA ILE A 63 -11.37 13.35 10.43
C ILE A 63 -9.86 13.20 10.30
N ASP A 64 -9.13 14.32 10.34
CA ASP A 64 -7.68 14.37 10.14
C ASP A 64 -6.95 14.63 11.46
N VAL A 65 -6.21 13.63 11.93
CA VAL A 65 -5.38 13.72 13.15
C VAL A 65 -3.90 13.67 12.75
N ARG A 66 -3.18 14.77 12.97
CA ARG A 66 -1.74 14.81 12.75
C ARG A 66 -1.01 14.25 13.94
N GLY A 67 -0.27 13.16 13.73
CA GLY A 67 0.45 12.48 14.79
C GLY A 67 1.47 11.47 14.29
N ASP A 68 2.54 11.31 15.07
CA ASP A 68 3.54 10.27 14.84
C ASP A 68 3.05 8.95 15.43
N ILE A 69 3.20 7.86 14.71
CA ILE A 69 2.79 6.52 15.16
C ILE A 69 3.55 6.07 16.43
N ARG A 70 4.68 6.71 16.72
CA ARG A 70 5.45 6.50 17.96
C ARG A 70 4.84 7.21 19.17
N ASN A 71 3.91 8.14 18.98
CA ASN A 71 3.20 8.82 20.06
C ASN A 71 2.00 8.00 20.55
N ALA A 72 2.26 7.03 21.43
CA ALA A 72 1.24 6.14 21.98
C ALA A 72 0.09 6.89 22.68
N ASN A 73 0.37 8.01 23.37
CA ASN A 73 -0.65 8.78 24.10
C ASN A 73 -1.66 9.46 23.17
N LEU A 74 -1.17 10.09 22.08
CA LEU A 74 -2.04 10.71 21.10
C LEU A 74 -2.84 9.66 20.34
N LEU A 75 -2.19 8.53 19.98
CA LEU A 75 -2.83 7.41 19.32
C LEU A 75 -3.95 6.81 20.19
N GLN A 76 -3.70 6.58 21.48
CA GLN A 76 -4.71 6.10 22.42
C GLN A 76 -5.91 7.04 22.49
N ARG A 77 -5.66 8.35 22.64
CA ARG A 77 -6.75 9.36 22.66
C ARG A 77 -7.57 9.32 21.38
N THR A 78 -6.92 9.27 20.21
CA THR A 78 -7.60 9.18 18.92
C THR A 78 -8.48 7.93 18.84
N LEU A 79 -7.96 6.78 19.27
CA LEU A 79 -8.74 5.53 19.32
C LEU A 79 -9.92 5.60 20.27
N MET A 80 -9.75 6.20 21.45
CA MET A 80 -10.81 6.36 22.46
C MET A 80 -11.91 7.32 21.98
N GLU A 81 -11.56 8.41 21.32
CA GLU A 81 -12.52 9.40 20.83
C GLU A 81 -13.28 8.89 19.59
N PHE A 82 -12.58 8.30 18.65
CA PHE A 82 -13.18 7.83 17.39
C PHE A 82 -13.86 6.47 17.51
N GLN A 83 -13.37 5.55 18.36
CA GLN A 83 -13.89 4.19 18.54
C GLN A 83 -14.00 3.42 17.21
N PRO A 84 -12.91 3.19 16.47
CA PRO A 84 -12.94 2.51 15.17
C PRO A 84 -13.39 1.05 15.32
N GLU A 85 -14.20 0.58 14.36
CA GLU A 85 -14.53 -0.85 14.18
C GLU A 85 -13.43 -1.56 13.35
N ILE A 86 -12.80 -0.83 12.43
CA ILE A 86 -11.77 -1.34 11.52
C ILE A 86 -10.55 -0.42 11.62
N VAL A 87 -9.37 -1.02 11.77
CA VAL A 87 -8.09 -0.31 11.77
C VAL A 87 -7.24 -0.79 10.60
N ILE A 88 -6.81 0.14 9.74
CA ILE A 88 -5.92 -0.17 8.61
C ILE A 88 -4.60 0.59 8.82
N HIS A 89 -3.53 -0.17 9.06
CA HIS A 89 -2.21 0.37 9.37
C HIS A 89 -1.33 0.43 8.12
N LEU A 90 -1.13 1.66 7.60
CA LEU A 90 -0.27 1.94 6.45
C LEU A 90 0.90 2.86 6.82
N ALA A 91 0.92 3.44 8.03
CA ALA A 91 2.02 4.30 8.47
C ALA A 91 3.33 3.51 8.52
N ALA A 92 4.32 3.99 7.79
CA ALA A 92 5.65 3.39 7.72
C ALA A 92 6.68 4.39 7.19
N GLN A 93 7.96 4.14 7.43
CA GLN A 93 9.06 4.64 6.61
C GLN A 93 9.21 3.68 5.41
N PRO A 94 8.80 4.07 4.17
CA PRO A 94 8.65 3.13 3.06
C PRO A 94 9.83 3.12 2.06
N ILE A 95 10.85 3.97 2.25
CA ILE A 95 11.92 4.19 1.28
C ILE A 95 13.17 3.40 1.66
N VAL A 96 13.55 2.43 0.83
CA VAL A 96 14.72 1.57 1.06
C VAL A 96 16.01 2.39 1.25
N LEU A 97 16.28 3.35 0.37
CA LEU A 97 17.50 4.16 0.48
C LEU A 97 17.58 4.94 1.79
N LYS A 98 16.47 5.50 2.25
CA LYS A 98 16.41 6.18 3.55
C LYS A 98 16.67 5.24 4.74
N SER A 99 16.35 3.97 4.61
CA SER A 99 16.62 3.01 5.67
C SER A 99 18.12 2.75 5.88
N TYR A 100 18.92 2.90 4.83
CA TYR A 100 20.39 2.85 4.95
C TYR A 100 20.94 4.12 5.61
N GLU A 101 20.35 5.28 5.33
CA GLU A 101 20.76 6.55 5.92
C GLU A 101 20.36 6.64 7.40
N ASN A 102 19.16 6.15 7.73
CA ASN A 102 18.62 6.22 9.08
C ASN A 102 17.92 4.91 9.50
N PRO A 103 18.69 3.85 9.82
CA PRO A 103 18.13 2.56 10.19
C PRO A 103 17.35 2.60 11.51
N VAL A 104 17.79 3.39 12.49
CA VAL A 104 17.12 3.51 13.80
C VAL A 104 15.69 4.03 13.61
N ASP A 105 15.52 5.14 12.90
CA ASP A 105 14.20 5.70 12.61
C ASP A 105 13.31 4.71 11.84
N THR A 106 13.90 3.96 10.90
CA THR A 106 13.18 2.94 10.13
C THR A 106 12.61 1.84 11.03
N PHE A 107 13.40 1.31 11.96
CA PHE A 107 12.91 0.30 12.91
C PHE A 107 11.94 0.89 13.93
N ASP A 108 12.19 2.10 14.41
CA ASP A 108 11.31 2.78 15.36
C ASP A 108 9.91 3.03 14.76
N VAL A 109 9.84 3.54 13.53
CA VAL A 109 8.56 3.77 12.87
C VAL A 109 7.87 2.45 12.53
N ASN A 110 8.58 1.52 11.85
CA ASN A 110 7.96 0.34 11.28
C ASN A 110 7.66 -0.75 12.33
N VAL A 111 8.50 -0.90 13.34
CA VAL A 111 8.36 -1.94 14.36
C VAL A 111 7.74 -1.39 15.64
N SER A 112 8.42 -0.43 16.30
CA SER A 112 7.90 0.16 17.55
C SER A 112 6.55 0.86 17.34
N GLY A 113 6.39 1.57 16.21
CA GLY A 113 5.11 2.19 15.84
C GLY A 113 3.98 1.17 15.67
N THR A 114 4.25 0.01 15.06
CA THR A 114 3.27 -1.08 14.96
C THR A 114 2.94 -1.68 16.32
N VAL A 115 3.94 -1.91 17.18
CA VAL A 115 3.72 -2.37 18.55
C VAL A 115 2.82 -1.40 19.32
N ASN A 116 3.09 -0.09 19.24
CA ASN A 116 2.28 0.94 19.88
C ASN A 116 0.83 0.88 19.40
N LEU A 117 0.60 0.86 18.08
CA LEU A 117 -0.74 0.78 17.53
C LEU A 117 -1.49 -0.44 18.04
N LEU A 118 -0.92 -1.63 17.90
CA LEU A 118 -1.58 -2.88 18.28
C LEU A 118 -1.86 -2.93 19.78
N ASN A 119 -0.96 -2.41 20.60
CA ASN A 119 -1.14 -2.36 22.05
C ASN A 119 -2.26 -1.38 22.45
N GLU A 120 -2.34 -0.19 21.83
CA GLU A 120 -3.39 0.77 22.15
C GLU A 120 -4.76 0.31 21.59
N VAL A 121 -4.81 -0.30 20.40
CA VAL A 121 -6.03 -0.94 19.88
C VAL A 121 -6.55 -2.02 20.83
N ARG A 122 -5.65 -2.85 21.36
CA ARG A 122 -5.99 -3.89 22.34
C ARG A 122 -6.59 -3.30 23.63
N LYS A 123 -6.01 -2.20 24.13
CA LYS A 123 -6.48 -1.54 25.38
C LYS A 123 -7.83 -0.90 25.21
N VAL A 124 -8.07 -0.24 24.07
CA VAL A 124 -9.34 0.44 23.77
C VAL A 124 -10.45 -0.56 23.46
N GLY A 125 -10.16 -1.64 22.74
CA GLY A 125 -11.05 -2.76 22.50
C GLY A 125 -12.26 -2.49 21.60
N SER A 126 -12.31 -1.36 20.87
CA SER A 126 -13.42 -1.03 19.95
C SER A 126 -13.30 -1.74 18.60
N ALA A 127 -12.09 -2.02 18.15
CA ALA A 127 -11.84 -2.61 16.84
C ALA A 127 -12.23 -4.09 16.80
N LYS A 128 -12.85 -4.49 15.71
CA LYS A 128 -13.13 -5.90 15.36
C LYS A 128 -12.12 -6.44 14.37
N VAL A 129 -11.56 -5.56 13.54
CA VAL A 129 -10.66 -5.93 12.47
C VAL A 129 -9.45 -5.00 12.44
N ILE A 130 -8.26 -5.61 12.27
CA ILE A 130 -7.01 -4.90 12.06
C ILE A 130 -6.34 -5.43 10.79
N VAL A 131 -5.98 -4.55 9.86
CA VAL A 131 -5.19 -4.88 8.67
C VAL A 131 -3.88 -4.09 8.72
N VAL A 132 -2.76 -4.78 8.64
CA VAL A 132 -1.42 -4.17 8.67
C VAL A 132 -0.73 -4.41 7.32
N MET A 133 -0.40 -3.33 6.61
CA MET A 133 0.34 -3.44 5.36
C MET A 133 1.84 -3.54 5.63
N THR A 134 2.41 -4.69 5.30
CA THR A 134 3.84 -4.94 5.39
C THR A 134 4.50 -4.77 4.02
N SER A 135 5.11 -5.80 3.44
CA SER A 135 5.75 -5.72 2.13
C SER A 135 6.04 -7.11 1.58
N ASP A 136 6.13 -7.25 0.26
CA ASP A 136 6.75 -8.38 -0.41
C ASP A 136 8.23 -8.58 0.02
N LYS A 137 8.90 -7.50 0.42
CA LYS A 137 10.27 -7.50 0.93
C LYS A 137 10.41 -8.07 2.36
N SER A 138 9.30 -8.43 3.02
CA SER A 138 9.32 -9.14 4.30
C SER A 138 9.90 -10.56 4.19
N TYR A 139 9.88 -11.15 3.02
CA TYR A 139 10.44 -12.49 2.80
C TYR A 139 11.97 -12.50 2.78
N ARG A 140 12.56 -13.57 3.31
CA ARG A 140 13.97 -13.87 3.10
C ARG A 140 14.20 -14.17 1.62
N ASN A 141 14.65 -13.18 0.87
CA ASN A 141 14.82 -13.33 -0.57
C ASN A 141 16.05 -14.18 -0.90
N ASN A 142 15.80 -15.37 -1.44
CA ASN A 142 16.79 -16.31 -1.94
C ASN A 142 17.03 -16.17 -3.45
N GLU A 143 16.33 -15.21 -4.12
CA GLU A 143 16.41 -14.96 -5.57
C GLU A 143 16.17 -16.23 -6.42
N TRP A 144 15.27 -17.07 -5.93
CA TRP A 144 14.87 -18.29 -6.61
C TRP A 144 13.71 -18.05 -7.57
N VAL A 145 13.44 -19.01 -8.47
CA VAL A 145 12.42 -18.91 -9.52
C VAL A 145 10.98 -19.07 -8.99
N TYR A 146 10.80 -19.39 -7.73
CA TYR A 146 9.48 -19.63 -7.13
C TYR A 146 8.93 -18.37 -6.50
N PRO A 147 7.64 -18.01 -6.76
CA PRO A 147 6.98 -16.93 -6.05
C PRO A 147 6.81 -17.26 -4.55
N TYR A 148 7.01 -16.25 -3.69
CA TYR A 148 6.92 -16.41 -2.22
C TYR A 148 5.48 -16.59 -1.77
N ARG A 149 5.27 -17.60 -0.92
CA ARG A 149 3.99 -17.92 -0.28
C ARG A 149 3.96 -17.36 1.13
N GLU A 150 2.77 -17.21 1.69
CA GLU A 150 2.58 -16.58 3.01
C GLU A 150 3.30 -17.30 4.15
N ASN A 151 3.57 -18.59 4.03
CA ASN A 151 4.30 -19.40 5.01
C ASN A 151 5.80 -19.56 4.71
N ASP A 152 6.34 -18.90 3.69
CA ASP A 152 7.78 -18.89 3.42
C ASP A 152 8.51 -18.01 4.45
N VAL A 153 9.81 -18.28 4.62
CA VAL A 153 10.63 -17.68 5.69
C VAL A 153 10.72 -16.16 5.54
N LEU A 154 10.47 -15.45 6.64
CA LEU A 154 10.67 -14.01 6.75
C LEU A 154 12.14 -13.67 6.99
N GLY A 155 12.56 -12.47 6.55
CA GLY A 155 13.91 -11.95 6.81
C GLY A 155 14.44 -11.10 5.67
N GLY A 156 14.77 -9.84 5.92
CA GLY A 156 15.29 -8.90 4.97
C GLY A 156 16.81 -8.74 5.04
N LYS A 157 17.46 -8.43 3.90
CA LYS A 157 18.91 -8.18 3.82
C LYS A 157 19.28 -6.71 4.08
N ASP A 158 18.33 -5.80 3.96
CA ASP A 158 18.50 -4.36 4.22
C ASP A 158 17.61 -3.91 5.40
N PRO A 159 17.86 -2.72 6.00
CA PRO A 159 17.13 -2.29 7.19
C PRO A 159 15.61 -2.12 6.95
N TYR A 160 15.19 -1.68 5.77
CA TYR A 160 13.77 -1.59 5.44
C TYR A 160 13.12 -2.97 5.38
N SER A 161 13.68 -3.88 4.60
CA SER A 161 13.18 -5.26 4.45
C SER A 161 13.16 -5.99 5.79
N ALA A 162 14.23 -5.84 6.60
CA ALA A 162 14.29 -6.41 7.95
C ALA A 162 13.21 -5.82 8.86
N SER A 163 12.98 -4.49 8.83
CA SER A 163 11.92 -3.86 9.62
C SER A 163 10.53 -4.35 9.24
N LYS A 164 10.28 -4.60 7.94
CA LYS A 164 9.01 -5.16 7.46
C LYS A 164 8.83 -6.62 7.87
N SER A 165 9.88 -7.41 7.87
CA SER A 165 9.87 -8.77 8.43
C SER A 165 9.55 -8.76 9.94
N CYS A 166 10.18 -7.87 10.71
CA CYS A 166 9.88 -7.70 12.13
C CYS A 166 8.44 -7.24 12.35
N GLN A 167 7.91 -6.37 11.51
CA GLN A 167 6.51 -5.94 11.56
C GLN A 167 5.55 -7.14 11.39
N ASP A 168 5.79 -8.03 10.43
CA ASP A 168 5.04 -9.28 10.26
C ASP A 168 5.12 -10.18 11.51
N ILE A 169 6.31 -10.33 12.10
CA ILE A 169 6.52 -11.11 13.33
C ILE A 169 5.73 -10.51 14.51
N VAL A 170 5.72 -9.18 14.65
CA VAL A 170 4.93 -8.46 15.65
C VAL A 170 3.44 -8.74 15.46
N VAL A 171 2.93 -8.61 14.22
CA VAL A 171 1.52 -8.90 13.90
C VAL A 171 1.15 -10.34 14.30
N ASN A 172 1.99 -11.31 13.94
CA ASN A 172 1.77 -12.71 14.28
C ASN A 172 1.77 -12.94 15.80
N SER A 173 2.72 -12.34 16.53
CA SER A 173 2.78 -12.43 17.98
C SER A 173 1.53 -11.85 18.66
N PHE A 174 1.06 -10.68 18.22
CA PHE A 174 -0.15 -10.08 18.77
C PHE A 174 -1.42 -10.87 18.41
N ARG A 175 -1.48 -11.44 17.20
CA ARG A 175 -2.59 -12.32 16.79
C ARG A 175 -2.74 -13.49 17.73
N GLU A 176 -1.67 -14.24 17.95
CA GLU A 176 -1.70 -15.47 18.73
C GLU A 176 -1.86 -15.20 20.25
N SER A 177 -1.16 -14.17 20.76
CA SER A 177 -1.13 -13.92 22.21
C SER A 177 -2.32 -13.14 22.74
N TYR A 178 -2.95 -12.27 21.93
CA TYR A 178 -3.97 -11.35 22.40
C TYR A 178 -5.26 -11.36 21.58
N PHE A 179 -5.17 -11.15 20.26
CA PHE A 179 -6.34 -10.81 19.46
C PHE A 179 -7.24 -12.01 19.18
N TYR A 180 -6.68 -13.18 18.92
CA TYR A 180 -7.47 -14.38 18.69
C TYR A 180 -8.40 -14.69 19.85
N HIS A 181 -7.91 -14.58 21.07
CA HIS A 181 -8.68 -14.84 22.29
C HIS A 181 -9.69 -13.75 22.64
N SER A 182 -9.49 -12.53 22.15
CA SER A 182 -10.44 -11.40 22.36
C SER A 182 -11.45 -11.23 21.21
N GLY A 183 -11.44 -12.11 20.21
CA GLY A 183 -12.35 -12.04 19.07
C GLY A 183 -12.04 -10.91 18.08
N ILE A 184 -10.83 -10.34 18.11
CA ILE A 184 -10.36 -9.33 17.18
C ILE A 184 -9.58 -10.02 16.05
N ALA A 185 -10.06 -9.87 14.81
CA ALA A 185 -9.39 -10.42 13.64
C ALA A 185 -8.23 -9.52 13.20
N ILE A 186 -7.05 -10.10 12.92
CA ILE A 186 -5.89 -9.33 12.45
C ILE A 186 -5.17 -10.05 11.30
N SER A 187 -4.77 -9.27 10.29
CA SER A 187 -4.01 -9.77 9.14
C SER A 187 -2.84 -8.86 8.78
N SER A 188 -1.74 -9.48 8.36
CA SER A 188 -0.70 -8.78 7.60
C SER A 188 -0.93 -8.92 6.09
N ILE A 189 -0.69 -7.83 5.37
CA ILE A 189 -0.84 -7.77 3.91
C ILE A 189 0.54 -7.53 3.30
N ARG A 190 0.98 -8.47 2.47
CA ARG A 190 2.22 -8.36 1.72
C ARG A 190 1.89 -8.03 0.27
N ALA A 191 2.29 -6.84 -0.13
CA ALA A 191 2.13 -6.35 -1.50
C ALA A 191 3.40 -5.62 -1.93
N GLY A 192 3.75 -5.72 -3.19
CA GLY A 192 4.97 -5.12 -3.74
C GLY A 192 4.69 -4.15 -4.87
N ASN A 193 5.65 -3.30 -5.14
CA ASN A 193 5.79 -2.41 -6.30
C ASN A 193 4.49 -1.80 -6.83
N VAL A 194 3.81 -1.10 -5.93
CA VAL A 194 2.53 -0.44 -6.20
C VAL A 194 2.76 0.82 -7.01
N ILE A 195 2.06 0.96 -8.13
CA ILE A 195 2.07 2.13 -9.01
C ILE A 195 0.67 2.73 -9.13
N GLY A 196 0.58 4.00 -9.48
CA GLY A 196 -0.70 4.72 -9.64
C GLY A 196 -0.46 6.21 -9.71
N GLY A 197 -1.48 6.97 -10.07
CA GLY A 197 -1.42 8.43 -10.06
C GLY A 197 -1.27 8.99 -8.65
N GLY A 198 -0.57 10.12 -8.52
CA GLY A 198 -0.44 10.82 -7.25
C GLY A 198 0.64 10.29 -6.29
N ASP A 199 1.56 9.46 -6.77
CA ASP A 199 2.81 9.16 -6.06
C ASP A 199 3.91 10.12 -6.53
N TRP A 200 4.43 10.94 -5.63
CA TRP A 200 5.57 11.84 -5.89
C TRP A 200 6.77 11.52 -5.00
N ALA A 201 6.78 10.31 -4.39
CA ALA A 201 7.89 9.90 -3.54
C ALA A 201 9.18 9.73 -4.36
N PRO A 202 10.31 10.32 -3.94
CA PRO A 202 11.58 10.19 -4.63
C PRO A 202 12.10 8.74 -4.58
N PHE A 203 13.01 8.43 -5.47
CA PHE A 203 13.66 7.11 -5.59
C PHE A 203 12.71 5.96 -6.00
N ARG A 204 11.56 6.28 -6.57
CA ARG A 204 10.65 5.33 -7.19
C ARG A 204 10.58 5.57 -8.69
N ILE A 205 10.64 4.50 -9.47
CA ILE A 205 10.81 4.59 -10.93
C ILE A 205 9.67 5.38 -11.62
N VAL A 206 8.40 5.18 -11.23
CA VAL A 206 7.28 5.87 -11.88
C VAL A 206 7.27 7.37 -11.55
N PRO A 207 7.36 7.82 -10.28
CA PRO A 207 7.58 9.22 -9.95
C PRO A 207 8.78 9.85 -10.64
N ASP A 208 9.92 9.15 -10.69
CA ASP A 208 11.13 9.64 -11.35
C ASP A 208 10.91 9.81 -12.87
N LEU A 209 10.19 8.88 -13.53
CA LEU A 209 9.82 9.00 -14.95
C LEU A 209 8.89 10.19 -15.20
N VAL A 210 7.88 10.38 -14.34
CA VAL A 210 6.96 11.52 -14.43
C VAL A 210 7.73 12.84 -14.28
N ASP A 211 8.56 12.99 -13.23
CA ASP A 211 9.38 14.20 -13.02
C ASP A 211 10.31 14.45 -14.22
N GLY A 212 10.97 13.40 -14.72
CA GLY A 212 11.84 13.49 -15.87
C GLY A 212 11.12 13.97 -17.14
N ILE A 213 9.95 13.42 -17.43
CA ILE A 213 9.16 13.81 -18.60
C ILE A 213 8.65 15.24 -18.48
N VAL A 214 8.04 15.58 -17.37
CA VAL A 214 7.44 16.92 -17.14
C VAL A 214 8.49 18.01 -17.16
N ASN A 215 9.68 17.74 -16.61
CA ASN A 215 10.78 18.71 -16.53
C ASN A 215 11.82 18.57 -17.67
N GLY A 216 11.58 17.71 -18.67
CA GLY A 216 12.50 17.52 -19.80
C GLY A 216 13.86 16.92 -19.43
N LYS A 217 13.95 16.19 -18.30
CA LYS A 217 15.19 15.60 -17.80
C LYS A 217 15.33 14.14 -18.24
N THR A 218 16.59 13.65 -18.34
CA THR A 218 16.87 12.24 -18.54
C THR A 218 16.79 11.49 -17.20
N VAL A 219 15.95 10.45 -17.13
CA VAL A 219 15.78 9.63 -15.92
C VAL A 219 16.90 8.60 -15.81
N LYS A 220 17.49 8.48 -14.63
CA LYS A 220 18.56 7.50 -14.36
C LYS A 220 17.97 6.22 -13.80
N ILE A 221 18.15 5.11 -14.51
CA ILE A 221 17.74 3.77 -14.08
C ILE A 221 18.93 3.05 -13.46
N ARG A 222 18.80 2.67 -12.18
CA ARG A 222 19.89 2.07 -11.39
C ARG A 222 20.02 0.57 -11.60
N ASN A 223 18.90 -0.17 -11.54
CA ASN A 223 18.86 -1.64 -11.63
C ASN A 223 17.93 -2.08 -12.78
N PRO A 224 18.34 -1.94 -14.06
CA PRO A 224 17.45 -2.10 -15.22
C PRO A 224 16.88 -3.51 -15.35
N ASN A 225 17.61 -4.53 -14.93
CA ASN A 225 17.27 -5.94 -15.11
C ASN A 225 16.46 -6.53 -13.94
N SER A 226 16.29 -5.77 -12.84
CA SER A 226 15.54 -6.28 -11.69
C SER A 226 14.08 -6.51 -12.05
N VAL A 227 13.55 -7.70 -11.70
CA VAL A 227 12.18 -8.11 -11.89
C VAL A 227 11.34 -7.77 -10.64
N ARG A 228 10.17 -7.14 -10.84
CA ARG A 228 9.29 -6.72 -9.74
C ARG A 228 7.83 -7.05 -10.03
N PRO A 229 7.03 -7.34 -9.00
CA PRO A 229 5.60 -7.61 -9.14
C PRO A 229 4.79 -6.30 -9.22
N TRP A 230 4.89 -5.60 -10.37
CA TRP A 230 4.20 -4.32 -10.60
C TRP A 230 2.69 -4.47 -10.58
N GLN A 231 2.02 -3.65 -9.79
CA GLN A 231 0.55 -3.66 -9.71
C GLN A 231 -0.01 -2.26 -9.49
N HIS A 232 -1.21 -2.00 -9.99
CA HIS A 232 -1.90 -0.74 -9.74
C HIS A 232 -2.32 -0.63 -8.28
N VAL A 233 -2.37 0.59 -7.75
CA VAL A 233 -2.71 0.87 -6.34
C VAL A 233 -4.08 0.33 -5.93
N LEU A 234 -5.01 0.25 -6.85
CA LEU A 234 -6.36 -0.30 -6.62
C LEU A 234 -6.33 -1.80 -6.33
N GLU A 235 -5.32 -2.54 -6.80
CA GLU A 235 -5.20 -3.97 -6.54
C GLU A 235 -5.00 -4.31 -5.05
N PRO A 236 -3.94 -3.84 -4.38
CA PRO A 236 -3.78 -4.12 -2.96
C PRO A 236 -4.88 -3.47 -2.11
N ILE A 237 -5.42 -2.30 -2.50
CA ILE A 237 -6.53 -1.67 -1.78
C ILE A 237 -7.78 -2.56 -1.86
N SER A 238 -8.12 -3.10 -3.03
CA SER A 238 -9.25 -4.03 -3.16
C SER A 238 -9.07 -5.27 -2.28
N GLY A 239 -7.84 -5.80 -2.22
CA GLY A 239 -7.48 -6.90 -1.33
C GLY A 239 -7.65 -6.55 0.15
N ILE A 240 -7.19 -5.37 0.57
CA ILE A 240 -7.36 -4.84 1.93
C ILE A 240 -8.85 -4.74 2.29
N LEU A 241 -9.66 -4.16 1.41
CA LEU A 241 -11.08 -4.00 1.64
C LEU A 241 -11.80 -5.36 1.71
N MET A 242 -11.47 -6.29 0.81
CA MET A 242 -12.05 -7.63 0.83
C MET A 242 -11.69 -8.42 2.10
N ILE A 243 -10.42 -8.42 2.49
CA ILE A 243 -10.00 -9.17 3.68
C ILE A 243 -10.58 -8.56 4.96
N ALA A 244 -10.66 -7.24 5.06
CA ALA A 244 -11.28 -6.58 6.21
C ALA A 244 -12.77 -6.93 6.34
N GLU A 245 -13.52 -6.94 5.24
CA GLU A 245 -14.92 -7.39 5.22
C GLU A 245 -15.05 -8.85 5.64
N GLN A 246 -14.20 -9.75 5.10
CA GLN A 246 -14.28 -11.18 5.44
C GLN A 246 -13.89 -11.45 6.90
N MET A 247 -12.85 -10.79 7.40
CA MET A 247 -12.46 -10.90 8.81
C MET A 247 -13.53 -10.34 9.76
N TYR A 248 -14.24 -9.30 9.37
CA TYR A 248 -15.35 -8.74 10.18
C TYR A 248 -16.49 -9.75 10.34
N LYS A 249 -16.72 -10.60 9.34
CA LYS A 249 -17.74 -11.65 9.33
C LYS A 249 -17.26 -12.95 9.97
N ASN A 250 -15.99 -13.29 9.81
CA ASN A 250 -15.40 -14.55 10.28
C ASN A 250 -13.91 -14.37 10.60
N ILE A 251 -13.55 -14.55 11.87
CA ILE A 251 -12.18 -14.42 12.38
C ILE A 251 -11.19 -15.41 11.73
N GLU A 252 -11.67 -16.53 11.19
CA GLU A 252 -10.84 -17.53 10.50
C GLU A 252 -10.13 -17.02 9.25
N PHE A 253 -10.51 -15.84 8.76
CA PHE A 253 -9.78 -15.11 7.72
C PHE A 253 -8.56 -14.36 8.25
N SER A 254 -8.34 -14.31 9.56
CA SER A 254 -7.09 -13.77 10.14
C SER A 254 -5.87 -14.51 9.60
N GLY A 255 -4.76 -13.80 9.46
CA GLY A 255 -3.51 -14.39 8.98
C GLY A 255 -2.80 -13.52 7.96
N ASP A 256 -1.82 -14.09 7.28
CA ASP A 256 -0.98 -13.38 6.34
C ASP A 256 -1.53 -13.56 4.91
N TRP A 257 -1.51 -12.50 4.10
CA TRP A 257 -2.05 -12.52 2.74
C TRP A 257 -1.14 -11.82 1.76
N ASN A 258 -0.89 -12.47 0.62
CA ASN A 258 -0.20 -11.88 -0.51
C ASN A 258 -1.19 -11.30 -1.51
N PHE A 259 -0.96 -10.04 -1.93
CA PHE A 259 -1.65 -9.41 -3.05
C PHE A 259 -0.63 -8.93 -4.07
N GLY A 260 -0.72 -9.41 -5.28
CA GLY A 260 0.21 -9.12 -6.37
C GLY A 260 -0.41 -9.40 -7.75
N PRO A 261 0.32 -9.11 -8.82
CA PRO A 261 -0.13 -9.41 -10.19
C PRO A 261 -0.17 -10.92 -10.45
N GLU A 262 -0.86 -11.34 -11.50
CA GLU A 262 -0.70 -12.69 -12.04
C GLU A 262 0.74 -12.89 -12.52
N ASN A 263 1.36 -14.01 -12.10
CA ASN A 263 2.75 -14.31 -12.43
C ASN A 263 2.91 -14.93 -13.82
N HIS A 264 2.30 -14.31 -14.85
CA HIS A 264 2.40 -14.80 -16.22
C HIS A 264 3.60 -14.23 -16.98
N ARG A 265 4.17 -13.14 -16.49
CA ARG A 265 5.26 -12.42 -17.16
C ARG A 265 6.19 -11.75 -16.14
N GLU A 266 7.46 -11.87 -16.40
CA GLU A 266 8.50 -11.17 -15.66
C GLU A 266 8.70 -9.77 -16.27
N ILE A 267 8.48 -8.73 -15.50
CA ILE A 267 8.61 -7.34 -15.95
C ILE A 267 9.80 -6.71 -15.26
N THR A 268 10.80 -6.33 -16.05
CA THR A 268 11.99 -5.63 -15.56
C THR A 268 11.72 -4.15 -15.35
N VAL A 269 12.59 -3.48 -14.56
CA VAL A 269 12.57 -2.02 -14.39
C VAL A 269 12.77 -1.31 -15.74
N LYS A 270 13.65 -1.82 -16.60
CA LYS A 270 13.87 -1.28 -17.95
C LYS A 270 12.62 -1.39 -18.80
N GLU A 271 11.98 -2.56 -18.84
CA GLU A 271 10.76 -2.76 -19.61
C GLU A 271 9.63 -1.84 -19.13
N LEU A 272 9.50 -1.64 -17.81
CA LEU A 272 8.54 -0.67 -17.28
C LEU A 272 8.84 0.74 -17.81
N ALA A 273 10.09 1.19 -17.75
CA ALA A 273 10.46 2.53 -18.20
C ALA A 273 10.22 2.74 -19.70
N GLU A 274 10.58 1.76 -20.51
CA GLU A 274 10.37 1.79 -21.98
C GLU A 274 8.87 1.82 -22.32
N THR A 275 8.08 0.97 -21.67
CA THR A 275 6.64 0.93 -21.86
C THR A 275 5.97 2.23 -21.39
N PHE A 276 6.39 2.76 -20.24
CA PHE A 276 5.89 4.02 -19.70
C PHE A 276 6.15 5.19 -20.66
N ILE A 277 7.40 5.34 -21.13
CA ILE A 277 7.80 6.39 -22.08
C ILE A 277 7.04 6.24 -23.40
N GLY A 278 6.90 5.01 -23.93
CA GLY A 278 6.15 4.74 -25.13
C GLY A 278 4.66 5.12 -25.04
N LEU A 279 4.02 4.79 -23.90
CA LEU A 279 2.61 5.14 -23.63
C LEU A 279 2.44 6.65 -23.34
N TRP A 280 3.42 7.28 -22.72
CA TRP A 280 3.37 8.73 -22.50
C TRP A 280 3.55 9.51 -23.79
N GLY A 281 4.37 9.01 -24.70
CA GLY A 281 4.65 9.61 -26.02
C GLY A 281 5.93 10.43 -26.06
N THR A 282 6.59 10.66 -24.92
CA THR A 282 7.87 11.36 -24.81
C THR A 282 8.60 10.96 -23.53
N GLY A 283 9.91 11.18 -23.49
CA GLY A 283 10.75 10.89 -22.32
C GLY A 283 12.10 10.32 -22.74
N LYS A 284 13.06 10.37 -21.81
CA LYS A 284 14.42 9.81 -22.02
C LYS A 284 14.89 9.17 -20.73
N TYR A 285 15.61 8.07 -20.85
CA TYR A 285 16.29 7.45 -19.71
C TYR A 285 17.75 7.12 -20.07
N SER A 286 18.57 6.95 -19.04
CA SER A 286 19.91 6.40 -19.13
C SER A 286 20.08 5.32 -18.05
N ILE A 287 20.93 4.34 -18.34
CA ILE A 287 21.30 3.31 -17.36
C ILE A 287 22.52 3.81 -16.60
N GLU A 288 22.43 3.84 -15.28
CA GLU A 288 23.54 4.17 -14.38
C GLU A 288 23.66 3.06 -13.33
N GLU A 289 24.61 2.15 -13.56
CA GLU A 289 24.86 1.05 -12.62
C GLU A 289 25.40 1.61 -11.29
N MET A 290 24.62 1.49 -10.24
CA MET A 290 25.07 1.81 -8.87
C MET A 290 25.39 0.52 -8.11
N LYS A 291 26.68 0.31 -7.80
CA LYS A 291 27.16 -0.90 -7.10
C LYS A 291 26.93 -0.94 -5.59
N SER A 292 26.19 -0.02 -4.97
CA SER A 292 26.30 0.23 -3.53
C SER A 292 25.17 -0.26 -2.63
N TYR A 293 24.07 -0.79 -3.15
CA TYR A 293 22.95 -1.24 -2.30
C TYR A 293 22.48 -2.64 -2.70
N ASN A 294 22.30 -3.52 -1.70
CA ASN A 294 21.73 -4.86 -1.88
C ASN A 294 20.23 -4.77 -2.17
N GLU A 295 19.86 -4.44 -3.39
CA GLU A 295 18.48 -4.53 -3.84
C GLU A 295 18.29 -5.89 -4.53
N ALA A 296 17.24 -6.62 -4.16
CA ALA A 296 16.96 -7.94 -4.74
C ALA A 296 16.77 -7.86 -6.26
N ASP A 297 17.34 -8.79 -7.02
CA ASP A 297 17.19 -8.83 -8.47
C ASP A 297 15.87 -9.45 -8.91
N TYR A 298 15.35 -10.40 -8.12
CA TYR A 298 14.12 -11.14 -8.43
C TYR A 298 13.20 -11.25 -7.22
N LEU A 299 11.95 -10.86 -7.39
CA LEU A 299 10.92 -10.98 -6.36
C LEU A 299 9.54 -11.14 -6.99
N GLN A 300 8.84 -12.20 -6.63
CA GLN A 300 7.45 -12.46 -7.02
C GLN A 300 6.64 -13.01 -5.83
N LEU A 301 5.32 -12.76 -5.84
CA LEU A 301 4.39 -13.24 -4.82
C LEU A 301 3.48 -14.33 -5.38
N ASP A 302 3.26 -15.38 -4.59
CA ASP A 302 2.22 -16.36 -4.84
C ASP A 302 0.89 -15.86 -4.27
N ILE A 303 -0.10 -15.65 -5.13
CA ILE A 303 -1.43 -15.14 -4.77
C ILE A 303 -2.51 -16.21 -4.73
N ARG A 304 -2.15 -17.50 -4.86
CA ARG A 304 -3.12 -18.62 -4.92
C ARG A 304 -3.99 -18.71 -3.68
N LYS A 305 -3.49 -18.32 -2.51
CA LYS A 305 -4.29 -18.26 -1.28
C LYS A 305 -5.41 -17.24 -1.40
N ALA A 306 -5.10 -16.01 -1.82
CA ALA A 306 -6.10 -14.96 -2.05
C ALA A 306 -7.13 -15.38 -3.10
N LYS A 307 -6.70 -15.95 -4.21
CA LYS A 307 -7.60 -16.46 -5.26
C LYS A 307 -8.54 -17.55 -4.75
N ARG A 308 -8.04 -18.52 -4.02
CA ARG A 308 -8.86 -19.68 -3.58
C ARG A 308 -9.77 -19.37 -2.42
N LYS A 309 -9.24 -18.71 -1.38
CA LYS A 309 -9.98 -18.50 -0.11
C LYS A 309 -10.78 -17.21 -0.12
N LEU A 310 -10.22 -16.13 -0.65
CA LEU A 310 -10.85 -14.81 -0.66
C LEU A 310 -11.62 -14.54 -1.97
N LYS A 311 -11.38 -15.35 -3.03
CA LYS A 311 -11.90 -15.11 -4.39
C LYS A 311 -11.43 -13.77 -4.96
N TRP A 312 -10.30 -13.29 -4.49
CA TRP A 312 -9.65 -12.10 -5.01
C TRP A 312 -8.74 -12.49 -6.19
N THR A 313 -8.83 -11.74 -7.27
CA THR A 313 -7.91 -11.81 -8.42
C THR A 313 -7.54 -10.40 -8.84
N PRO A 314 -6.28 -10.15 -9.23
CA PRO A 314 -5.92 -8.88 -9.84
C PRO A 314 -6.69 -8.69 -11.15
N ARG A 315 -7.01 -7.43 -11.48
CA ARG A 315 -7.87 -7.06 -12.60
C ARG A 315 -7.13 -6.38 -13.71
N TYR A 316 -6.10 -5.64 -13.34
CA TYR A 316 -5.27 -4.91 -14.26
C TYR A 316 -4.02 -5.74 -14.57
N ASP A 317 -3.81 -6.02 -15.84
CA ASP A 317 -2.49 -6.43 -16.30
C ASP A 317 -1.51 -5.25 -16.19
N PHE A 318 -0.25 -5.53 -16.46
CA PHE A 318 0.82 -4.53 -16.41
C PHE A 318 0.54 -3.31 -17.30
N THR A 319 0.05 -3.54 -18.52
CA THR A 319 -0.18 -2.47 -19.50
C THR A 319 -1.35 -1.58 -19.07
N VAL A 320 -2.44 -2.17 -18.58
CA VAL A 320 -3.58 -1.44 -18.04
C VAL A 320 -3.17 -0.63 -16.81
N ALA A 321 -2.41 -1.24 -15.88
CA ALA A 321 -1.91 -0.55 -14.71
C ALA A 321 -1.08 0.70 -15.05
N LEU A 322 -0.20 0.61 -16.07
CA LEU A 322 0.57 1.76 -16.55
C LEU A 322 -0.32 2.81 -17.24
N ARG A 323 -1.27 2.40 -18.07
CA ARG A 323 -2.18 3.34 -18.73
C ARG A 323 -3.00 4.15 -17.74
N GLU A 324 -3.61 3.52 -16.75
CA GLU A 324 -4.39 4.21 -15.72
C GLU A 324 -3.49 5.17 -14.91
N THR A 325 -2.26 4.73 -14.59
CA THR A 325 -1.27 5.57 -13.91
C THR A 325 -0.92 6.81 -14.74
N ILE A 326 -0.60 6.62 -16.03
CA ILE A 326 -0.21 7.70 -16.95
C ILE A 326 -1.36 8.66 -17.20
N GLU A 327 -2.58 8.13 -17.39
CA GLU A 327 -3.78 8.94 -17.61
C GLU A 327 -4.02 9.89 -16.44
N TRP A 328 -3.93 9.42 -15.22
CA TRP A 328 -4.08 10.25 -14.03
C TRP A 328 -3.05 11.40 -14.01
N TYR A 329 -1.76 11.11 -14.27
CA TYR A 329 -0.73 12.14 -14.29
C TYR A 329 -0.89 13.13 -15.45
N LYS A 330 -1.26 12.65 -16.65
CA LYS A 330 -1.54 13.55 -17.80
C LYS A 330 -2.65 14.53 -17.49
N ARG A 331 -3.76 14.06 -16.90
CA ARG A 331 -4.86 14.93 -16.47
C ARG A 331 -4.40 15.94 -15.42
N TYR A 332 -3.63 15.52 -14.43
CA TYR A 332 -3.07 16.40 -13.41
C TYR A 332 -2.18 17.51 -14.02
N TYR A 333 -1.22 17.15 -14.86
CA TYR A 333 -0.30 18.11 -15.46
C TYR A 333 -0.91 18.94 -16.61
N ASN A 334 -2.01 18.54 -17.17
CA ASN A 334 -2.83 19.34 -18.08
C ASN A 334 -3.69 20.39 -17.35
N GLY A 335 -3.64 20.43 -16.01
CA GLY A 335 -4.29 21.45 -15.19
C GLY A 335 -5.77 21.14 -14.89
N GLU A 336 -6.18 19.88 -14.95
CA GLU A 336 -7.52 19.50 -14.48
C GLU A 336 -7.63 19.77 -12.97
N THR A 337 -8.69 20.49 -12.60
CA THR A 337 -8.85 21.01 -11.23
C THR A 337 -9.52 20.05 -10.28
N ASN A 338 -10.28 19.08 -10.79
CA ASN A 338 -11.00 18.12 -9.97
C ASN A 338 -10.38 16.71 -10.01
N MET A 339 -9.18 16.58 -9.48
CA MET A 339 -8.51 15.28 -9.39
C MET A 339 -9.24 14.27 -8.48
N GLY A 340 -10.12 14.77 -7.61
CA GLY A 340 -11.00 13.93 -6.80
C GLY A 340 -11.98 13.12 -7.63
N GLU A 341 -12.69 13.74 -8.60
CA GLU A 341 -13.59 13.07 -9.54
C GLU A 341 -12.83 12.10 -10.46
N ILE A 342 -11.67 12.50 -10.98
CA ILE A 342 -10.82 11.64 -11.82
C ILE A 342 -10.42 10.35 -11.06
N THR A 343 -10.11 10.48 -9.78
CA THR A 343 -9.76 9.34 -8.94
C THR A 343 -10.98 8.46 -8.68
N GLU A 344 -12.16 9.05 -8.49
CA GLU A 344 -13.44 8.31 -8.39
C GLU A 344 -13.76 7.55 -9.69
N GLU A 345 -13.62 8.20 -10.85
CA GLU A 345 -13.80 7.56 -12.17
C GLU A 345 -12.89 6.31 -12.30
N GLN A 346 -11.63 6.39 -11.89
CA GLN A 346 -10.73 5.24 -11.93
C GLN A 346 -11.13 4.13 -10.96
N ILE A 347 -11.60 4.48 -9.75
CA ILE A 347 -12.12 3.50 -8.79
C ILE A 347 -13.39 2.81 -9.34
N GLU A 348 -14.32 3.57 -9.90
CA GLU A 348 -15.54 3.02 -10.48
C GLU A 348 -15.25 2.13 -11.70
N LYS A 349 -14.34 2.56 -12.59
CA LYS A 349 -13.87 1.78 -13.73
C LYS A 349 -13.23 0.46 -13.26
N TYR A 350 -12.40 0.50 -12.22
CA TYR A 350 -11.82 -0.70 -11.63
C TYR A 350 -12.89 -1.63 -11.08
N LEU A 351 -13.93 -1.09 -10.45
CA LEU A 351 -15.04 -1.85 -9.88
C LEU A 351 -16.00 -2.41 -10.95
N SER A 352 -16.22 -1.71 -12.06
CA SER A 352 -17.10 -2.18 -13.14
C SER A 352 -16.56 -3.44 -13.84
N ASN A 353 -15.25 -3.62 -13.84
CA ASN A 353 -14.60 -4.84 -14.33
C ASN A 353 -14.84 -6.08 -13.42
N PHE A 354 -15.74 -6.00 -12.41
CA PHE A 354 -16.11 -7.10 -11.51
C PHE A 354 -17.18 -8.05 -12.10
N GLY A 355 -17.61 -7.88 -13.31
CA GLY A 355 -18.71 -8.64 -13.90
C GLY A 355 -18.47 -9.24 -15.29
N ALA A 356 -17.25 -9.14 -15.81
CA ALA A 356 -16.89 -9.72 -17.09
C ALA A 356 -16.17 -11.06 -16.95
#